data_ea0fbc05c40cb72ccd216aed034ed067
#
_entry.id   ea0fbc05c40cb72ccd216aed034ed067
#
_cell.length_a   1.000
_cell.length_b   1.000
_cell.length_c   1.000
_cell.angle_alpha   90.00
_cell.angle_beta   90.00
_cell.angle_gamma   90.00
#
_symmetry.space_group_name_H-M   'P 1'
#
loop_
_entity.id
_entity.type
_entity.pdbx_description
1 polymer ?
#
loop_
_entity_poly.entity_id
_entity_poly.type
_entity_poly.pdbx_seq_one_letter_code
_entity_poly.pdbx_strand_id
1 'polypeptide(L)'
;TRLNESFFEYLPNADLRWEKTTSYNLGLEIALLKDRIQGEFNYYFKKGEDMIMSKKVSQSMGLSTVKINGGRIDNSGCELTFRFYPIRTADYAFSVNFVYSYNKNELVSANSDSDITNSEMLNGSALIEGKPMGTFYSYRFAGLNGETGYPTFYDKDGKNYSEVDGVKYPHYALYEEEIDLVKSGCLDPTTSGSLGLNFRYKNFRIDLGFTYTLGAHRRLPNIYRQEYYKIFDPLI
;
A
#
# COMPACT_ATOMS: atom_id res chain seq x y z
N THR A 1 24.42 -41.89 9.81
CA THR A 1 24.85 -40.94 8.78
C THR A 1 23.66 -40.05 8.45
N ARG A 2 23.60 -38.87 9.02
CA ARG A 2 22.59 -37.86 8.63
C ARG A 2 23.09 -37.27 7.31
N LEU A 3 22.35 -37.52 6.23
CA LEU A 3 22.48 -36.73 5.02
C LEU A 3 22.07 -35.30 5.35
N ASN A 4 23.01 -34.35 5.27
CA ASN A 4 22.68 -32.94 5.21
C ASN A 4 21.94 -32.73 3.90
N GLU A 5 20.61 -32.66 3.96
CA GLU A 5 19.81 -32.12 2.89
C GLU A 5 20.11 -30.63 2.82
N SER A 6 21.07 -30.27 1.98
CA SER A 6 21.23 -28.88 1.56
C SER A 6 20.06 -28.57 0.63
N PHE A 7 18.97 -28.05 1.19
CA PHE A 7 17.90 -27.48 0.39
C PHE A 7 18.50 -26.29 -0.38
N PHE A 8 18.49 -26.39 -1.70
CA PHE A 8 18.74 -25.24 -2.53
C PHE A 8 17.54 -24.29 -2.35
N GLU A 9 17.76 -23.21 -1.61
CA GLU A 9 16.73 -22.22 -1.34
C GLU A 9 16.30 -21.46 -2.61
N TYR A 10 17.15 -21.49 -3.65
CA TYR A 10 16.91 -20.80 -4.92
C TYR A 10 17.48 -21.61 -6.10
N LEU A 11 16.70 -21.72 -7.18
CA LEU A 11 17.25 -22.13 -8.47
C LEU A 11 17.99 -20.92 -9.09
N PRO A 12 19.25 -21.11 -9.54
CA PRO A 12 19.92 -20.08 -10.30
C PRO A 12 19.18 -19.83 -11.62
N ASN A 13 18.83 -18.56 -11.85
CA ASN A 13 18.26 -18.15 -13.13
C ASN A 13 19.33 -17.38 -13.91
N ALA A 14 19.88 -18.02 -14.95
CA ALA A 14 20.93 -17.42 -15.78
C ALA A 14 20.43 -16.22 -16.62
N ASP A 15 19.13 -16.12 -16.82
CA ASP A 15 18.49 -15.04 -17.58
C ASP A 15 18.15 -13.82 -16.72
N LEU A 16 18.47 -13.87 -15.41
CA LEU A 16 18.18 -12.77 -14.50
C LEU A 16 18.99 -11.53 -14.88
N ARG A 17 18.30 -10.41 -15.05
CA ARG A 17 18.86 -9.12 -15.45
C ARG A 17 18.66 -8.07 -14.37
N TRP A 18 19.41 -6.97 -14.45
CA TRP A 18 19.21 -5.82 -13.61
C TRP A 18 17.90 -5.12 -13.93
N GLU A 19 17.21 -4.67 -12.91
CA GLU A 19 16.06 -3.79 -13.03
C GLU A 19 16.44 -2.48 -13.70
N LYS A 20 15.56 -1.93 -14.52
CA LYS A 20 15.78 -0.68 -15.23
C LYS A 20 14.77 0.35 -14.79
N THR A 21 15.24 1.55 -14.48
CA THR A 21 14.36 2.68 -14.18
C THR A 21 14.64 3.81 -15.15
N THR A 22 13.59 4.23 -15.88
CA THR A 22 13.60 5.43 -16.71
C THR A 22 12.82 6.51 -15.99
N SER A 23 13.42 7.70 -15.81
CA SER A 23 12.80 8.83 -15.12
C SER A 23 12.76 10.06 -16.00
N TYR A 24 11.61 10.71 -16.01
CA TYR A 24 11.40 12.03 -16.60
C TYR A 24 11.00 12.99 -15.50
N ASN A 25 11.69 14.14 -15.41
CA ASN A 25 11.40 15.15 -14.40
C ASN A 25 11.27 16.50 -15.10
N LEU A 26 10.26 17.27 -14.72
CA LEU A 26 10.05 18.65 -15.12
C LEU A 26 9.93 19.51 -13.87
N GLY A 27 10.85 20.44 -13.68
CA GLY A 27 10.90 21.35 -12.55
C GLY A 27 10.68 22.79 -12.98
N LEU A 28 10.01 23.55 -12.11
CA LEU A 28 9.82 24.99 -12.22
C LEU A 28 10.12 25.62 -10.88
N GLU A 29 11.04 26.57 -10.86
CA GLU A 29 11.34 27.37 -9.69
C GLU A 29 10.94 28.84 -9.93
N ILE A 30 10.35 29.48 -8.94
CA ILE A 30 9.99 30.88 -8.96
C ILE A 30 10.44 31.57 -7.68
N ALA A 31 10.95 32.80 -7.82
CA ALA A 31 11.27 33.66 -6.70
C ALA A 31 10.77 35.07 -7.02
N LEU A 32 9.90 35.63 -6.18
CA LEU A 32 9.22 36.89 -6.39
C LEU A 32 9.36 37.82 -5.18
N LEU A 33 9.19 39.09 -5.39
CA LEU A 33 9.16 40.14 -4.35
C LEU A 33 10.43 40.12 -3.47
N LYS A 34 11.61 40.09 -4.09
CA LYS A 34 12.92 39.96 -3.40
C LYS A 34 12.96 38.78 -2.46
N ASP A 35 12.62 37.61 -3.00
CA ASP A 35 12.59 36.29 -2.32
C ASP A 35 11.59 36.15 -1.18
N ARG A 36 10.59 37.05 -1.13
CA ARG A 36 9.49 36.87 -0.15
C ARG A 36 8.54 35.76 -0.50
N ILE A 37 8.43 35.42 -1.78
CA ILE A 37 7.66 34.32 -2.30
C ILE A 37 8.62 33.45 -3.07
N GLN A 38 8.78 32.19 -2.65
CA GLN A 38 9.57 31.17 -3.32
C GLN A 38 8.70 29.95 -3.54
N GLY A 39 8.73 29.41 -4.73
CA GLY A 39 7.98 28.23 -5.09
C GLY A 39 8.83 27.31 -5.95
N GLU A 40 8.71 26.04 -5.71
CA GLU A 40 9.30 24.97 -6.51
C GLU A 40 8.21 23.96 -6.81
N PHE A 41 8.00 23.66 -8.07
CA PHE A 41 7.08 22.66 -8.53
C PHE A 41 7.85 21.65 -9.38
N ASN A 42 7.74 20.37 -9.03
CA ASN A 42 8.33 19.26 -9.75
C ASN A 42 7.23 18.28 -10.17
N TYR A 43 7.24 17.88 -11.42
CA TYR A 43 6.46 16.77 -11.93
C TYR A 43 7.39 15.66 -12.37
N TYR A 44 7.10 14.43 -12.00
CA TYR A 44 7.91 13.30 -12.39
C TYR A 44 7.06 12.14 -12.92
N PHE A 45 7.69 11.38 -13.81
CA PHE A 45 7.23 10.08 -14.25
C PHE A 45 8.41 9.11 -14.21
N LYS A 46 8.24 7.99 -13.51
CA LYS A 46 9.26 6.93 -13.36
C LYS A 46 8.66 5.61 -13.84
N LYS A 47 9.32 4.98 -14.79
CA LYS A 47 8.99 3.68 -15.33
C LYS A 47 10.02 2.67 -14.86
N GLY A 48 9.63 1.70 -14.04
CA GLY A 48 10.45 0.56 -13.62
C GLY A 48 10.13 -0.64 -14.50
N GLU A 49 11.12 -1.20 -15.17
CA GLU A 49 11.01 -2.37 -16.04
C GLU A 49 11.96 -3.47 -15.57
N ASP A 50 11.69 -4.68 -16.04
CA ASP A 50 12.47 -5.87 -15.64
C ASP A 50 12.53 -6.08 -14.12
N MET A 51 11.47 -5.66 -13.37
CA MET A 51 11.42 -5.81 -11.91
C MET A 51 11.55 -7.28 -11.51
N ILE A 52 12.41 -7.53 -10.52
CA ILE A 52 12.65 -8.90 -10.05
C ILE A 52 11.49 -9.34 -9.16
N MET A 53 10.80 -10.37 -9.61
CA MET A 53 9.61 -10.91 -8.96
C MET A 53 9.80 -12.39 -8.62
N SER A 54 9.00 -12.89 -7.67
CA SER A 54 8.92 -14.32 -7.38
C SER A 54 7.75 -14.92 -8.15
N LYS A 55 8.05 -15.84 -9.06
CA LYS A 55 7.05 -16.62 -9.78
C LYS A 55 6.85 -17.96 -9.08
N LYS A 56 5.60 -18.34 -8.80
CA LYS A 56 5.27 -19.67 -8.28
C LYS A 56 5.55 -20.71 -9.36
N VAL A 57 6.16 -21.81 -8.98
CA VAL A 57 6.44 -22.94 -9.89
C VAL A 57 5.86 -24.22 -9.31
N SER A 58 5.70 -25.24 -10.16
CA SER A 58 5.21 -26.54 -9.71
C SER A 58 6.15 -27.12 -8.63
N GLN A 59 5.56 -27.63 -7.56
CA GLN A 59 6.30 -28.30 -6.49
C GLN A 59 7.12 -29.51 -6.97
N SER A 60 6.79 -30.08 -8.15
CA SER A 60 7.59 -31.13 -8.80
C SER A 60 9.00 -30.68 -9.16
N MET A 61 9.27 -29.37 -9.20
CA MET A 61 10.61 -28.81 -9.43
C MET A 61 11.46 -28.73 -8.16
N GLY A 62 10.92 -29.16 -7.00
CA GLY A 62 11.61 -29.13 -5.70
C GLY A 62 11.67 -27.76 -5.04
N LEU A 63 11.06 -26.74 -5.64
CA LEU A 63 10.97 -25.37 -5.15
C LEU A 63 9.57 -24.83 -5.34
N SER A 64 9.18 -23.89 -4.49
CA SER A 64 7.86 -23.24 -4.59
C SER A 64 7.89 -21.98 -5.46
N THR A 65 9.06 -21.32 -5.57
CA THR A 65 9.21 -20.05 -6.32
C THR A 65 10.55 -19.97 -7.03
N VAL A 66 10.57 -19.22 -8.13
CA VAL A 66 11.79 -18.84 -8.85
C VAL A 66 11.81 -17.32 -9.06
N LYS A 67 12.99 -16.71 -9.04
CA LYS A 67 13.14 -15.28 -9.35
C LYS A 67 13.20 -15.07 -10.86
N ILE A 68 12.38 -14.15 -11.36
CA ILE A 68 12.32 -13.77 -12.78
C ILE A 68 12.27 -12.25 -12.91
N ASN A 69 12.69 -11.73 -14.07
CA ASN A 69 12.40 -10.37 -14.50
C ASN A 69 11.06 -10.37 -15.24
N GLY A 70 10.07 -9.71 -14.70
CA GLY A 70 8.76 -9.82 -15.31
C GLY A 70 7.77 -8.72 -14.97
N GLY A 71 8.12 -7.84 -14.03
CA GLY A 71 7.24 -6.78 -13.59
C GLY A 71 7.55 -5.43 -14.22
N ARG A 72 6.50 -4.63 -14.43
CA ARG A 72 6.59 -3.21 -14.73
C ARG A 72 5.75 -2.41 -13.76
N ILE A 73 6.37 -1.41 -13.14
CA ILE A 73 5.72 -0.48 -12.22
C ILE A 73 5.93 0.94 -12.73
N ASP A 74 4.84 1.68 -12.88
CA ASP A 74 4.87 3.08 -13.22
C ASP A 74 4.52 3.93 -11.98
N ASN A 75 5.31 4.98 -11.75
CA ASN A 75 5.06 5.97 -10.72
C ASN A 75 5.01 7.35 -11.36
N SER A 76 3.96 8.11 -11.06
CA SER A 76 3.85 9.49 -11.49
C SER A 76 3.40 10.36 -10.33
N GLY A 77 3.91 11.59 -10.27
CA GLY A 77 3.54 12.45 -9.18
C GLY A 77 3.99 13.88 -9.36
N CYS A 78 3.59 14.69 -8.42
CA CYS A 78 4.04 16.07 -8.34
C CYS A 78 4.42 16.45 -6.92
N GLU A 79 5.40 17.33 -6.82
CA GLU A 79 5.88 17.89 -5.58
C GLU A 79 5.83 19.42 -5.66
N LEU A 80 5.30 20.04 -4.63
CA LEU A 80 5.22 21.49 -4.49
C LEU A 80 5.88 21.87 -3.18
N THR A 81 6.89 22.72 -3.25
CA THR A 81 7.45 23.43 -2.09
C THR A 81 7.13 24.91 -2.23
N PHE A 82 6.52 25.48 -1.22
CA PHE A 82 6.16 26.88 -1.19
C PHE A 82 6.64 27.52 0.10
N ARG A 83 7.36 28.62 -0.04
CA ARG A 83 7.83 29.43 1.10
C ARG A 83 7.39 30.88 0.94
N PHE A 84 6.78 31.42 1.97
CA PHE A 84 6.28 32.76 1.99
C PHE A 84 6.72 33.53 3.25
N TYR A 85 7.20 34.73 3.06
CA TYR A 85 7.62 35.67 4.12
C TYR A 85 6.70 36.88 4.18
N PRO A 86 5.53 36.78 4.84
CA PRO A 86 4.62 37.94 4.99
C PRO A 86 5.30 39.12 5.67
N ILE A 87 6.08 38.82 6.71
CA ILE A 87 6.78 39.84 7.50
C ILE A 87 8.27 39.49 7.52
N ARG A 88 9.10 40.46 7.10
CA ARG A 88 10.56 40.33 7.15
C ARG A 88 11.16 41.70 7.41
N THR A 89 11.41 42.00 8.69
CA THR A 89 12.06 43.23 9.19
C THR A 89 13.26 42.85 10.08
N ALA A 90 13.99 43.86 10.58
CA ALA A 90 15.12 43.63 11.47
C ALA A 90 14.68 42.88 12.77
N ASP A 91 13.57 43.31 13.38
CA ASP A 91 13.08 42.78 14.64
C ASP A 91 12.08 41.65 14.49
N TYR A 92 11.28 41.65 13.42
CA TYR A 92 10.21 40.69 13.18
C TYR A 92 10.45 39.91 11.90
N ALA A 93 10.29 38.61 11.97
CA ALA A 93 10.19 37.78 10.78
C ALA A 93 9.12 36.71 11.01
N PHE A 94 8.28 36.54 10.00
CA PHE A 94 7.31 35.43 9.96
C PHE A 94 7.44 34.75 8.61
N SER A 95 7.50 33.42 8.62
CA SER A 95 7.48 32.64 7.39
C SER A 95 6.57 31.44 7.50
N VAL A 96 5.98 31.12 6.37
CA VAL A 96 5.16 29.92 6.15
C VAL A 96 5.89 29.07 5.14
N ASN A 97 6.11 27.80 5.46
CA ASN A 97 6.68 26.80 4.58
C ASN A 97 5.62 25.71 4.37
N PHE A 98 5.28 25.44 3.13
CA PHE A 98 4.32 24.42 2.76
C PHE A 98 4.98 23.44 1.79
N VAL A 99 4.83 22.16 2.07
CA VAL A 99 5.28 21.08 1.20
C VAL A 99 4.09 20.17 0.90
N TYR A 100 3.92 19.84 -0.34
CA TYR A 100 2.90 18.93 -0.82
C TYR A 100 3.55 17.93 -1.79
N SER A 101 3.26 16.66 -1.62
CA SER A 101 3.69 15.59 -2.51
C SER A 101 2.52 14.68 -2.82
N TYR A 102 2.33 14.40 -4.09
CA TYR A 102 1.35 13.43 -4.58
C TYR A 102 2.07 12.39 -5.41
N ASN A 103 1.81 11.11 -5.15
CA ASN A 103 2.34 9.99 -5.90
C ASN A 103 1.23 9.01 -6.29
N LYS A 104 1.15 8.67 -7.56
CA LYS A 104 0.35 7.57 -8.10
C LYS A 104 1.30 6.43 -8.48
N ASN A 105 1.14 5.30 -7.84
CA ASN A 105 1.80 4.04 -8.17
C ASN A 105 0.84 3.14 -8.94
N GLU A 106 1.33 2.42 -9.95
CA GLU A 106 0.53 1.48 -10.72
C GLU A 106 1.40 0.29 -11.17
N LEU A 107 0.96 -0.91 -10.81
CA LEU A 107 1.53 -2.14 -11.36
C LEU A 107 0.95 -2.34 -12.76
N VAL A 108 1.77 -2.14 -13.78
CA VAL A 108 1.34 -2.22 -15.19
C VAL A 108 1.32 -3.66 -15.68
N SER A 109 2.31 -4.44 -15.29
CA SER A 109 2.37 -5.88 -15.60
C SER A 109 3.10 -6.64 -14.52
N ALA A 110 2.70 -7.86 -14.32
CA ALA A 110 3.26 -8.77 -13.31
C ALA A 110 3.41 -10.16 -13.89
N ASN A 111 4.12 -10.46 -14.89
CA ASN A 111 4.31 -11.78 -15.53
C ASN A 111 4.13 -13.00 -14.56
N SER A 112 3.07 -12.97 -13.79
CA SER A 112 2.70 -13.96 -12.80
C SER A 112 1.53 -14.77 -13.36
N ASP A 113 1.83 -15.94 -13.89
CA ASP A 113 0.80 -16.90 -14.36
C ASP A 113 0.13 -17.64 -13.17
N SER A 114 0.39 -17.21 -11.94
CA SER A 114 -0.17 -17.86 -10.77
C SER A 114 -1.44 -17.15 -10.31
N ASP A 115 -2.46 -17.92 -9.97
CA ASP A 115 -3.67 -17.41 -9.36
C ASP A 115 -3.36 -16.63 -8.09
N ILE A 116 -3.97 -15.47 -7.97
CA ILE A 116 -3.85 -14.63 -6.76
C ILE A 116 -4.71 -15.28 -5.68
N THR A 117 -4.12 -15.54 -4.53
CA THR A 117 -4.83 -16.14 -3.41
C THR A 117 -5.60 -15.08 -2.60
N ASN A 118 -6.67 -15.48 -1.93
CA ASN A 118 -7.41 -14.61 -1.01
C ASN A 118 -6.50 -14.06 0.10
N SER A 119 -5.57 -14.85 0.60
CA SER A 119 -4.58 -14.39 1.60
C SER A 119 -3.72 -13.24 1.08
N GLU A 120 -3.26 -13.31 -0.17
CA GLU A 120 -2.48 -12.23 -0.80
C GLU A 120 -3.32 -10.96 -0.99
N MET A 121 -4.60 -11.11 -1.34
CA MET A 121 -5.54 -9.99 -1.43
C MET A 121 -5.81 -9.36 -0.07
N LEU A 122 -6.03 -10.18 0.96
CA LEU A 122 -6.33 -9.71 2.31
C LEU A 122 -5.15 -8.97 2.95
N ASN A 123 -3.91 -9.39 2.72
CA ASN A 123 -2.72 -8.77 3.34
C ASN A 123 -2.09 -7.67 2.48
N GLY A 124 -2.57 -7.44 1.26
CA GLY A 124 -2.06 -6.41 0.35
C GLY A 124 -0.78 -6.79 -0.37
N SER A 125 -0.41 -8.08 -0.40
CA SER A 125 0.73 -8.56 -1.17
C SER A 125 0.36 -9.02 -2.60
N ALA A 126 -0.94 -9.03 -2.91
CA ALA A 126 -1.42 -9.40 -4.24
C ALA A 126 -0.91 -8.45 -5.32
N LEU A 127 -0.34 -9.01 -6.38
CA LEU A 127 0.14 -8.25 -7.52
C LEU A 127 -0.98 -8.16 -8.58
N ILE A 128 -1.79 -7.12 -8.49
CA ILE A 128 -2.97 -6.93 -9.34
C ILE A 128 -2.65 -5.86 -10.38
N GLU A 129 -2.62 -6.24 -11.66
CA GLU A 129 -2.38 -5.31 -12.76
C GLU A 129 -3.43 -4.20 -12.81
N GLY A 130 -2.98 -2.98 -13.11
CA GLY A 130 -3.80 -1.77 -13.10
C GLY A 130 -4.14 -1.24 -11.71
N LYS A 131 -3.58 -1.81 -10.63
CA LYS A 131 -3.78 -1.32 -9.26
C LYS A 131 -2.45 -0.87 -8.65
N PRO A 132 -2.51 0.03 -7.63
CA PRO A 132 -1.34 0.35 -6.82
C PRO A 132 -0.81 -0.89 -6.10
N MET A 133 0.51 -0.93 -5.91
CA MET A 133 1.13 -1.89 -4.99
C MET A 133 0.56 -1.68 -3.58
N GLY A 134 0.44 -2.77 -2.81
CA GLY A 134 -0.14 -2.68 -1.47
C GLY A 134 -1.65 -2.46 -1.43
N THR A 135 -2.36 -2.64 -2.56
CA THR A 135 -3.82 -2.68 -2.58
C THR A 135 -4.30 -3.91 -1.82
N PHE A 136 -5.14 -3.72 -0.83
CA PHE A 136 -5.71 -4.82 -0.07
C PHE A 136 -7.23 -4.83 -0.10
N TYR A 137 -7.78 -6.01 0.16
CA TYR A 137 -9.19 -6.32 0.13
C TYR A 137 -9.66 -6.78 1.50
N SER A 138 -10.94 -6.75 1.74
CA SER A 138 -11.57 -7.28 2.95
C SER A 138 -12.84 -8.02 2.58
N TYR A 139 -13.23 -8.96 3.40
CA TYR A 139 -14.53 -9.59 3.29
C TYR A 139 -15.64 -8.55 3.48
N ARG A 140 -16.67 -8.63 2.69
CA ARG A 140 -17.82 -7.74 2.77
C ARG A 140 -18.71 -8.14 3.93
N PHE A 141 -18.56 -7.44 5.06
CA PHE A 141 -19.30 -7.72 6.29
C PHE A 141 -20.80 -7.57 6.14
N ALA A 142 -21.57 -8.58 6.57
CA ALA A 142 -23.03 -8.62 6.47
C ALA A 142 -23.75 -8.45 7.83
N GLY A 143 -23.00 -8.43 8.93
CA GLY A 143 -23.54 -8.34 10.28
C GLY A 143 -23.21 -9.55 11.13
N LEU A 144 -23.74 -9.59 12.33
CA LEU A 144 -23.61 -10.72 13.24
C LEU A 144 -24.79 -11.68 13.07
N ASN A 145 -24.52 -12.97 13.13
CA ASN A 145 -25.58 -13.98 13.21
C ASN A 145 -26.30 -13.84 14.56
N GLY A 146 -27.64 -13.73 14.52
CA GLY A 146 -28.45 -13.48 15.72
C GLY A 146 -28.47 -14.63 16.73
N GLU A 147 -28.15 -15.86 16.32
CA GLU A 147 -28.16 -17.04 17.18
C GLU A 147 -26.77 -17.30 17.77
N THR A 148 -25.72 -17.17 16.95
CA THR A 148 -24.35 -17.55 17.35
C THR A 148 -23.50 -16.37 17.75
N GLY A 149 -23.85 -15.14 17.34
CA GLY A 149 -23.06 -13.93 17.54
C GLY A 149 -21.83 -13.82 16.64
N TYR A 150 -21.57 -14.80 15.74
CA TYR A 150 -20.43 -14.76 14.85
C TYR A 150 -20.66 -13.80 13.68
N PRO A 151 -19.55 -13.17 13.16
CA PRO A 151 -19.64 -12.33 11.98
C PRO A 151 -20.01 -13.14 10.73
N THR A 152 -20.91 -12.60 9.93
CA THR A 152 -21.29 -13.15 8.63
C THR A 152 -20.85 -12.21 7.51
N PHE A 153 -20.68 -12.75 6.31
CA PHE A 153 -20.15 -12.04 5.17
C PHE A 153 -21.04 -12.26 3.94
N TYR A 154 -21.05 -11.31 3.03
CA TYR A 154 -21.74 -11.43 1.76
C TYR A 154 -20.92 -12.26 0.77
N ASP A 155 -21.59 -13.06 -0.04
CA ASP A 155 -21.06 -13.68 -1.24
C ASP A 155 -21.09 -12.69 -2.42
N LYS A 156 -20.62 -13.15 -3.60
CA LYS A 156 -20.61 -12.37 -4.85
C LYS A 156 -22.02 -12.02 -5.34
N ASP A 157 -23.04 -12.79 -4.94
CA ASP A 157 -24.45 -12.58 -5.26
C ASP A 157 -25.17 -11.66 -4.26
N GLY A 158 -24.45 -11.21 -3.23
CA GLY A 158 -24.99 -10.33 -2.19
C GLY A 158 -25.83 -11.07 -1.14
N LYS A 159 -25.68 -12.39 -1.04
CA LYS A 159 -26.30 -13.19 0.03
C LYS A 159 -25.30 -13.41 1.15
N ASN A 160 -25.79 -13.53 2.37
CA ASN A 160 -24.96 -13.84 3.54
C ASN A 160 -25.21 -15.25 4.06
N TYR A 161 -25.81 -16.09 3.24
CA TYR A 161 -26.06 -17.52 3.52
C TYR A 161 -26.14 -18.30 2.21
N SER A 162 -25.71 -19.56 2.26
CA SER A 162 -26.04 -20.58 1.26
C SER A 162 -27.29 -21.33 1.67
N GLU A 163 -28.09 -21.79 0.73
CA GLU A 163 -29.30 -22.58 0.98
C GLU A 163 -29.13 -23.98 0.35
N VAL A 164 -29.17 -25.00 1.20
CA VAL A 164 -29.11 -26.41 0.80
C VAL A 164 -30.32 -27.11 1.39
N ASP A 165 -31.12 -27.74 0.54
CA ASP A 165 -32.36 -28.48 0.94
C ASP A 165 -33.32 -27.63 1.80
N GLY A 166 -33.44 -26.33 1.52
CA GLY A 166 -34.28 -25.40 2.25
C GLY A 166 -33.72 -24.93 3.60
N VAL A 167 -32.50 -25.35 3.96
CA VAL A 167 -31.80 -24.91 5.16
C VAL A 167 -30.80 -23.83 4.81
N LYS A 168 -30.80 -22.73 5.58
CA LYS A 168 -29.89 -21.60 5.40
C LYS A 168 -28.64 -21.77 6.27
N TYR A 169 -27.50 -21.76 5.62
CA TYR A 169 -26.18 -21.85 6.26
C TYR A 169 -25.50 -20.48 6.15
N PRO A 170 -25.29 -19.74 7.27
CA PRO A 170 -24.64 -18.43 7.25
C PRO A 170 -23.21 -18.52 6.71
N HIS A 171 -22.79 -17.52 5.90
CA HIS A 171 -21.42 -17.42 5.39
C HIS A 171 -20.49 -16.87 6.48
N TYR A 172 -19.74 -17.73 7.11
CA TYR A 172 -18.65 -17.40 8.02
C TYR A 172 -17.34 -17.31 7.23
N ALA A 173 -16.31 -16.69 7.80
CA ALA A 173 -14.99 -16.56 7.17
C ALA A 173 -14.31 -17.88 6.78
N LEU A 174 -14.88 -19.01 7.18
CA LEU A 174 -14.42 -20.37 6.85
C LEU A 174 -14.62 -20.77 5.39
N TYR A 175 -15.58 -20.15 4.72
CA TYR A 175 -15.96 -20.45 3.34
C TYR A 175 -15.38 -19.40 2.41
N GLU A 176 -14.06 -19.21 2.47
CA GLU A 176 -13.34 -18.11 1.79
C GLU A 176 -13.55 -18.07 0.27
N GLU A 177 -13.82 -19.21 -0.36
CA GLU A 177 -14.04 -19.29 -1.81
C GLU A 177 -15.37 -18.66 -2.24
N GLU A 178 -16.36 -18.65 -1.37
CA GLU A 178 -17.71 -18.13 -1.63
C GLU A 178 -17.88 -16.66 -1.26
N ILE A 179 -17.01 -16.12 -0.38
CA ILE A 179 -17.14 -14.79 0.17
C ILE A 179 -16.64 -13.73 -0.81
N ASP A 180 -17.39 -12.63 -0.92
CA ASP A 180 -17.02 -11.49 -1.74
C ASP A 180 -15.90 -10.67 -1.08
N LEU A 181 -14.86 -10.42 -1.87
CA LEU A 181 -13.72 -9.57 -1.50
C LEU A 181 -13.88 -8.18 -2.14
N VAL A 182 -14.05 -7.17 -1.30
CA VAL A 182 -14.15 -5.77 -1.74
C VAL A 182 -12.86 -5.02 -1.47
N LYS A 183 -12.46 -4.17 -2.44
CA LYS A 183 -11.29 -3.30 -2.28
C LYS A 183 -11.49 -2.39 -1.07
N SER A 184 -10.60 -2.48 -0.10
CA SER A 184 -10.69 -1.73 1.16
C SER A 184 -9.72 -0.56 1.23
N GLY A 185 -8.64 -0.58 0.45
CA GLY A 185 -7.69 0.52 0.42
C GLY A 185 -6.35 0.16 -0.18
N CYS A 186 -5.39 1.02 0.08
CA CYS A 186 -3.98 0.82 -0.23
C CYS A 186 -3.17 1.12 1.03
N LEU A 187 -2.11 0.35 1.26
CA LEU A 187 -1.21 0.52 2.40
C LEU A 187 -0.40 1.82 2.30
N ASP A 188 -0.03 2.18 1.07
CA ASP A 188 0.79 3.35 0.80
C ASP A 188 -0.06 4.62 0.63
N PRO A 189 0.38 5.73 1.22
CA PRO A 189 -0.27 7.02 1.04
C PRO A 189 -0.07 7.55 -0.38
N THR A 190 -1.11 8.18 -0.91
CA THR A 190 -1.02 8.89 -2.19
C THR A 190 -0.57 10.34 -2.01
N THR A 191 -0.80 10.91 -0.83
CA THR A 191 -0.52 12.33 -0.57
C THR A 191 0.19 12.47 0.77
N SER A 192 1.23 13.28 0.80
CA SER A 192 1.93 13.66 2.03
C SER A 192 2.43 15.10 1.95
N GLY A 193 2.74 15.66 3.09
CA GLY A 193 3.31 16.99 3.11
C GLY A 193 3.50 17.54 4.51
N SER A 194 3.86 18.82 4.55
CA SER A 194 4.09 19.53 5.81
C SER A 194 3.71 20.99 5.73
N LEU A 195 3.38 21.55 6.88
CA LEU A 195 3.19 22.99 7.09
C LEU A 195 4.11 23.42 8.23
N GLY A 196 5.02 24.32 7.94
CA GLY A 196 5.91 24.96 8.92
C GLY A 196 5.56 26.42 9.10
N LEU A 197 5.45 26.87 10.34
CA LEU A 197 5.28 28.27 10.70
C LEU A 197 6.47 28.68 11.54
N ASN A 198 7.21 29.70 11.11
CA ASN A 198 8.38 30.19 11.84
C ASN A 198 8.16 31.66 12.18
N PHE A 199 8.23 31.96 13.44
CA PHE A 199 8.09 33.33 13.96
C PHE A 199 9.35 33.72 14.73
N ARG A 200 9.90 34.91 14.43
CA ARG A 200 11.02 35.50 15.15
C ARG A 200 10.67 36.91 15.59
N TYR A 201 10.90 37.17 16.85
CA TYR A 201 10.85 38.52 17.44
C TYR A 201 12.12 38.77 18.22
N LYS A 202 12.98 39.66 17.71
CA LYS A 202 14.30 39.95 18.31
C LYS A 202 15.08 38.64 18.54
N ASN A 203 15.31 38.29 19.83
CA ASN A 203 16.04 37.10 20.27
C ASN A 203 15.13 35.89 20.51
N PHE A 204 13.80 36.04 20.40
CA PHE A 204 12.84 34.91 20.55
C PHE A 204 12.54 34.30 19.20
N ARG A 205 12.49 32.98 19.18
CA ARG A 205 12.09 32.21 17.99
C ARG A 205 11.10 31.11 18.39
N ILE A 206 10.07 30.96 17.59
CA ILE A 206 9.08 29.89 17.71
C ILE A 206 8.96 29.24 16.35
N ASP A 207 9.15 27.92 16.30
CA ASP A 207 9.00 27.10 15.11
C ASP A 207 7.91 26.05 15.38
N LEU A 208 6.86 26.05 14.56
CA LEU A 208 5.78 25.08 14.60
C LEU A 208 5.82 24.26 13.31
N GLY A 209 5.78 22.94 13.43
CA GLY A 209 5.80 22.01 12.31
C GLY A 209 4.64 21.03 12.40
N PHE A 210 3.90 20.89 11.31
CA PHE A 210 2.84 19.90 11.14
C PHE A 210 3.17 19.04 9.93
N THR A 211 2.97 17.73 10.05
CA THR A 211 3.08 16.80 8.93
C THR A 211 1.75 16.11 8.73
N TYR A 212 1.43 15.79 7.49
CA TYR A 212 0.22 15.06 7.15
C TYR A 212 0.49 14.00 6.11
N THR A 213 -0.32 12.95 6.16
CA THR A 213 -0.27 11.80 5.25
C THR A 213 -1.69 11.35 4.99
N LEU A 214 -2.10 11.27 3.74
CA LEU A 214 -3.46 10.97 3.33
C LEU A 214 -3.49 9.83 2.30
N GLY A 215 -4.60 9.09 2.30
CA GLY A 215 -4.83 8.01 1.33
C GLY A 215 -4.28 6.66 1.74
N ALA A 216 -3.49 6.56 2.81
CA ALA A 216 -3.09 5.29 3.38
C ALA A 216 -4.23 4.68 4.20
N HIS A 217 -4.42 3.39 4.04
CA HIS A 217 -5.37 2.61 4.83
C HIS A 217 -4.62 1.49 5.54
N ARG A 218 -4.97 1.26 6.79
CA ARG A 218 -4.39 0.17 7.57
C ARG A 218 -5.48 -0.57 8.31
N ARG A 219 -5.32 -1.88 8.44
CA ARG A 219 -6.14 -2.65 9.35
C ARG A 219 -5.76 -2.29 10.79
N LEU A 220 -6.76 -2.18 11.63
CA LEU A 220 -6.51 -2.08 13.06
C LEU A 220 -5.84 -3.38 13.53
N PRO A 221 -4.87 -3.28 14.45
CA PRO A 221 -4.32 -4.47 15.06
C PRO A 221 -5.44 -5.22 15.79
N ASN A 222 -5.27 -6.54 15.87
CA ASN A 222 -6.23 -7.37 16.57
C ASN A 222 -6.32 -6.93 18.04
N ILE A 223 -7.49 -6.46 18.45
CA ILE A 223 -7.74 -5.99 19.83
C ILE A 223 -7.93 -7.15 20.80
N TYR A 224 -8.16 -8.35 20.31
CA TYR A 224 -8.28 -9.53 21.15
C TYR A 224 -6.92 -10.19 21.31
N ARG A 225 -6.54 -10.58 22.53
CA ARG A 225 -5.32 -11.33 22.80
C ARG A 225 -5.42 -12.71 22.13
N GLN A 226 -4.33 -13.17 21.58
CA GLN A 226 -4.22 -14.45 20.86
C GLN A 226 -4.67 -15.68 21.72
N GLU A 227 -4.63 -15.55 23.04
CA GLU A 227 -5.09 -16.57 24.00
C GLU A 227 -6.61 -16.79 23.94
N TYR A 228 -7.40 -15.77 23.61
CA TYR A 228 -8.85 -15.91 23.45
C TYR A 228 -9.23 -16.60 22.13
N TYR A 229 -8.43 -16.47 21.09
CA TYR A 229 -8.65 -17.13 19.82
C TYR A 229 -8.57 -18.64 19.90
N LYS A 230 -7.68 -19.19 20.74
CA LYS A 230 -7.55 -20.64 20.93
C LYS A 230 -8.78 -21.29 21.54
N ILE A 231 -9.63 -20.51 22.21
CA ILE A 231 -10.84 -21.01 22.87
C ILE A 231 -12.07 -20.85 21.99
N PHE A 232 -12.13 -19.81 21.15
CA PHE A 232 -13.33 -19.44 20.41
C PHE A 232 -13.21 -19.52 18.89
N ASP A 233 -12.00 -19.75 18.36
CA ASP A 233 -11.81 -19.85 16.93
C ASP A 233 -10.82 -20.95 16.57
N PRO A 234 -11.34 -22.15 16.30
CA PRO A 234 -10.53 -23.22 15.73
C PRO A 234 -10.10 -22.96 14.27
N LEU A 235 -10.41 -21.75 13.69
CA LEU A 235 -10.45 -21.59 12.25
C LEU A 235 -9.95 -20.22 11.73
N ILE A 236 -9.24 -19.44 12.56
CA ILE A 236 -8.46 -18.30 12.08
C ILE A 236 -6.98 -18.62 12.09
#